data_7e3a5cb727021eff5b669ac120cd0ddc
#
_entry.id   7e3a5cb727021eff5b669ac120cd0ddc
#
_cell.length_a   1.000
_cell.length_b   1.000
_cell.length_c   1.000
_cell.angle_alpha   90.00
_cell.angle_beta   90.00
_cell.angle_gamma   90.00
#
_symmetry.space_group_name_H-M   'P 1'
#
loop_
_entity.id
_entity.type
_entity.pdbx_description
1 polymer ?
#
loop_
_entity_poly.entity_id
_entity_poly.type
_entity_poly.pdbx_seq_one_letter_code
_entity_poly.pdbx_strand_id
1 'polypeptide(L)'
;MAYHTPSDDGLADDNPNVPRYYAWIVFALSFGLLISDYMSRQVLNAVFPLLKVEWQLSDARLGLLSGIVALMVGLLTFPLSLLADRWGRVRSLALMAVLWSLATLGCGLAQDYNQMFAARFLVGVGEAAYGSVGIAVVLSVFPKHMRATLTGAFMAGGMFGSVLGMALGGGIAAHVGWRWAFAGMALFGLALALLYPIIVKEGRIAPQGTARAPGGAAGKPARLPLGSLFGSRSVRAAYVGSGLQLFVGGTFIVWMPSFMNRYYAMGADRAGAGAAAVVLASGAGMVLCGMLSDRLCRHSPPRKITLAIAYCLGSCLLLSVAFAMAPGALQLSLIGAGMFLAAGTTGPAGAMVANLTHRSIHGTAFATLTLANNLLGLAPGPFLTGVLADHLGLATAFQLVPLLSIAAAGVFWYAHRHYEHDAQCAAAAAAAANGARAAAMEVQA
;
A
#
# COMPACT_ATOMS: atom_id res chain seq x y z
N MET A 1 -19.66 22.31 -50.14
CA MET A 1 -19.39 22.12 -48.68
C MET A 1 -19.18 20.63 -48.45
N ALA A 2 -17.93 20.18 -48.42
CA ALA A 2 -17.58 18.79 -48.15
C ALA A 2 -17.34 18.68 -46.63
N TYR A 3 -18.15 17.85 -45.99
CA TYR A 3 -17.94 17.48 -44.58
C TYR A 3 -16.66 16.61 -44.48
N HIS A 4 -15.63 17.19 -43.89
CA HIS A 4 -14.47 16.42 -43.43
C HIS A 4 -14.93 15.62 -42.22
N THR A 5 -15.12 14.33 -42.36
CA THR A 5 -15.15 13.38 -41.25
C THR A 5 -13.77 13.37 -40.61
N PRO A 6 -13.63 13.53 -39.28
CA PRO A 6 -12.35 13.33 -38.63
C PRO A 6 -11.94 11.85 -38.81
N SER A 7 -10.78 11.62 -39.40
CA SER A 7 -10.16 10.31 -39.53
C SER A 7 -9.96 9.72 -38.14
N ASP A 8 -10.39 8.50 -38.00
CA ASP A 8 -10.38 7.63 -36.82
C ASP A 8 -8.95 7.13 -36.50
N ASP A 9 -7.97 8.04 -36.56
CA ASP A 9 -6.53 7.76 -36.36
C ASP A 9 -6.10 7.68 -34.89
N GLY A 10 -7.08 7.60 -33.94
CA GLY A 10 -6.85 7.53 -32.49
C GLY A 10 -6.74 6.12 -31.91
N LEU A 11 -6.95 5.04 -32.68
CA LEU A 11 -7.09 3.67 -32.17
C LEU A 11 -5.87 2.76 -32.38
N ALA A 12 -4.76 3.27 -32.90
CA ALA A 12 -3.57 2.49 -33.21
C ALA A 12 -2.59 2.33 -32.05
N ASP A 13 -3.05 1.99 -30.84
CA ASP A 13 -2.19 1.72 -29.68
C ASP A 13 -2.57 0.42 -28.93
N ASP A 14 -3.30 -0.46 -29.58
CA ASP A 14 -3.52 -1.82 -29.12
C ASP A 14 -2.26 -2.62 -29.45
N ASN A 15 -1.66 -3.26 -28.45
CA ASN A 15 -0.55 -4.17 -28.65
C ASN A 15 -1.12 -5.40 -29.43
N PRO A 16 -0.90 -5.50 -30.76
CA PRO A 16 -1.61 -6.47 -31.60
C PRO A 16 -1.21 -7.91 -31.32
N ASN A 17 -0.19 -8.12 -30.46
CA ASN A 17 0.42 -9.42 -30.21
C ASN A 17 -0.11 -10.14 -28.97
N VAL A 18 -1.00 -9.55 -28.18
CA VAL A 18 -1.53 -10.17 -26.95
C VAL A 18 -3.03 -10.38 -27.05
N PRO A 19 -3.51 -11.64 -27.15
CA PRO A 19 -4.94 -11.93 -27.15
C PRO A 19 -5.63 -11.43 -25.86
N ARG A 20 -6.85 -10.87 -25.97
CA ARG A 20 -7.59 -10.32 -24.82
C ARG A 20 -7.76 -11.33 -23.67
N TYR A 21 -8.06 -12.59 -23.99
CA TYR A 21 -8.19 -13.63 -22.96
C TYR A 21 -6.88 -13.84 -22.17
N TYR A 22 -5.74 -13.76 -22.83
CA TYR A 22 -4.43 -13.89 -22.19
C TYR A 22 -4.16 -12.72 -21.24
N ALA A 23 -4.47 -11.49 -21.65
CA ALA A 23 -4.34 -10.32 -20.78
C ALA A 23 -5.16 -10.45 -19.48
N TRP A 24 -6.41 -10.94 -19.59
CA TRP A 24 -7.24 -11.21 -18.41
C TRP A 24 -6.73 -12.34 -17.53
N ILE A 25 -6.13 -13.39 -18.10
CA ILE A 25 -5.47 -14.45 -17.32
C ILE A 25 -4.26 -13.88 -16.57
N VAL A 26 -3.42 -13.06 -17.22
CA VAL A 26 -2.29 -12.37 -16.58
C VAL A 26 -2.79 -11.49 -15.43
N PHE A 27 -3.87 -10.74 -15.65
CA PHE A 27 -4.48 -9.94 -14.59
C PHE A 27 -4.98 -10.81 -13.43
N ALA A 28 -5.73 -11.85 -13.69
CA ALA A 28 -6.30 -12.73 -12.66
C ALA A 28 -5.20 -13.41 -11.81
N LEU A 29 -4.13 -13.90 -12.44
CA LEU A 29 -3.00 -14.51 -11.73
C LEU A 29 -2.21 -13.47 -10.91
N SER A 30 -1.95 -12.30 -11.48
CA SER A 30 -1.27 -11.23 -10.75
C SER A 30 -2.14 -10.69 -9.60
N PHE A 31 -3.45 -10.56 -9.80
CA PHE A 31 -4.39 -10.16 -8.77
C PHE A 31 -4.50 -11.23 -7.66
N GLY A 32 -4.55 -12.51 -8.04
CA GLY A 32 -4.55 -13.63 -7.11
C GLY A 32 -3.28 -13.67 -6.24
N LEU A 33 -2.11 -13.43 -6.83
CA LEU A 33 -0.85 -13.32 -6.09
C LEU A 33 -0.86 -12.11 -5.13
N LEU A 34 -1.45 -10.97 -5.53
CA LEU A 34 -1.59 -9.81 -4.62
C LEU A 34 -2.52 -10.14 -3.44
N ILE A 35 -3.61 -10.86 -3.69
CA ILE A 35 -4.48 -11.36 -2.62
C ILE A 35 -3.67 -12.26 -1.69
N SER A 36 -2.90 -13.22 -2.22
CA SER A 36 -2.05 -14.12 -1.43
C SER A 36 -1.02 -13.38 -0.58
N ASP A 37 -0.37 -12.35 -1.13
CA ASP A 37 0.55 -11.47 -0.40
C ASP A 37 -0.13 -10.89 0.85
N TYR A 38 -1.25 -10.19 0.68
CA TYR A 38 -1.96 -9.57 1.80
C TYR A 38 -2.60 -10.58 2.75
N MET A 39 -3.05 -11.75 2.26
CA MET A 39 -3.50 -12.84 3.14
C MET A 39 -2.37 -13.30 4.06
N SER A 40 -1.15 -13.50 3.53
CA SER A 40 0.04 -13.89 4.28
C SER A 40 0.42 -12.89 5.38
N ARG A 41 0.18 -11.60 5.14
CA ARG A 41 0.40 -10.56 6.16
C ARG A 41 -0.65 -10.63 7.27
N GLN A 42 -1.90 -10.72 6.90
CA GLN A 42 -3.02 -10.50 7.81
C GLN A 42 -3.39 -11.73 8.63
N VAL A 43 -3.07 -12.94 8.17
CA VAL A 43 -3.29 -14.16 8.95
C VAL A 43 -2.61 -14.12 10.31
N LEU A 44 -1.40 -13.52 10.41
CA LEU A 44 -0.69 -13.36 11.66
C LEU A 44 -1.51 -12.55 12.69
N ASN A 45 -2.10 -11.45 12.24
CA ASN A 45 -2.85 -10.55 13.12
C ASN A 45 -4.09 -11.24 13.71
N ALA A 46 -4.75 -12.11 12.92
CA ALA A 46 -5.89 -12.89 13.37
C ALA A 46 -5.53 -13.93 14.45
N VAL A 47 -4.28 -14.42 14.43
CA VAL A 47 -3.81 -15.46 15.37
C VAL A 47 -3.02 -14.91 16.56
N PHE A 48 -2.81 -13.60 16.67
CA PHE A 48 -2.13 -12.97 17.81
C PHE A 48 -2.60 -13.45 19.18
N PRO A 49 -3.93 -13.54 19.44
CA PRO A 49 -4.40 -14.01 20.75
C PRO A 49 -3.91 -15.44 21.07
N LEU A 50 -3.87 -16.31 20.07
CA LEU A 50 -3.44 -17.69 20.23
C LEU A 50 -1.93 -17.80 20.49
N LEU A 51 -1.11 -17.08 19.69
CA LEU A 51 0.34 -17.03 19.88
C LEU A 51 0.71 -16.43 21.23
N LYS A 52 -0.01 -15.41 21.68
CA LYS A 52 0.21 -14.81 23.00
C LYS A 52 0.08 -15.82 24.11
N VAL A 53 -0.95 -16.64 24.07
CA VAL A 53 -1.22 -17.66 25.09
C VAL A 53 -0.23 -18.82 24.98
N GLU A 54 0.00 -19.34 23.76
CA GLU A 54 0.85 -20.53 23.56
C GLU A 54 2.32 -20.25 23.91
N TRP A 55 2.86 -19.11 23.53
CA TRP A 55 4.28 -18.78 23.72
C TRP A 55 4.53 -17.73 24.80
N GLN A 56 3.49 -17.31 25.55
CA GLN A 56 3.57 -16.30 26.61
C GLN A 56 4.26 -15.00 26.14
N LEU A 57 3.88 -14.55 24.93
CA LEU A 57 4.52 -13.39 24.31
C LEU A 57 3.99 -12.07 24.89
N SER A 58 4.90 -11.08 24.99
CA SER A 58 4.51 -9.69 25.21
C SER A 58 3.82 -9.10 23.97
N ASP A 59 3.01 -8.07 24.15
CA ASP A 59 2.36 -7.37 23.04
C ASP A 59 3.41 -6.67 22.15
N ALA A 60 4.50 -6.16 22.70
CA ALA A 60 5.62 -5.63 21.93
C ALA A 60 6.20 -6.65 20.96
N ARG A 61 6.42 -7.90 21.39
CA ARG A 61 6.92 -8.98 20.51
C ARG A 61 5.93 -9.30 19.38
N LEU A 62 4.65 -9.35 19.67
CA LEU A 62 3.61 -9.56 18.66
C LEU A 62 3.58 -8.41 17.64
N GLY A 63 3.60 -7.16 18.11
CA GLY A 63 3.66 -5.98 17.24
C GLY A 63 4.89 -5.97 16.35
N LEU A 64 6.05 -6.41 16.86
CA LEU A 64 7.29 -6.51 16.10
C LEU A 64 7.20 -7.55 14.96
N LEU A 65 6.52 -8.68 15.17
CA LEU A 65 6.29 -9.70 14.12
C LEU A 65 5.50 -9.12 12.92
N SER A 66 4.58 -8.20 13.17
CA SER A 66 3.86 -7.51 12.09
C SER A 66 4.70 -6.38 11.48
N GLY A 67 5.37 -5.58 12.31
CA GLY A 67 6.16 -4.43 11.92
C GLY A 67 7.39 -4.79 11.07
N ILE A 68 8.03 -5.94 11.32
CA ILE A 68 9.23 -6.35 10.58
C ILE A 68 8.95 -6.56 9.08
N VAL A 69 7.77 -7.07 8.72
CA VAL A 69 7.36 -7.24 7.32
C VAL A 69 7.25 -5.87 6.66
N ALA A 70 6.54 -4.92 7.29
CA ALA A 70 6.41 -3.57 6.76
C ALA A 70 7.76 -2.85 6.64
N LEU A 71 8.66 -3.07 7.60
CA LEU A 71 10.03 -2.53 7.56
C LEU A 71 10.79 -3.06 6.35
N MET A 72 10.79 -4.37 6.14
CA MET A 72 11.48 -4.99 5.01
C MET A 72 10.88 -4.55 3.67
N VAL A 73 9.55 -4.50 3.56
CA VAL A 73 8.87 -3.96 2.38
C VAL A 73 9.31 -2.51 2.11
N GLY A 74 9.31 -1.65 3.11
CA GLY A 74 9.75 -0.26 2.96
C GLY A 74 11.17 -0.14 2.44
N LEU A 75 12.12 -0.85 3.07
CA LEU A 75 13.54 -0.76 2.74
C LEU A 75 13.89 -1.41 1.40
N LEU A 76 13.27 -2.54 1.06
CA LEU A 76 13.68 -3.38 -0.06
C LEU A 76 12.85 -3.15 -1.34
N THR A 77 11.72 -2.44 -1.29
CA THR A 77 10.89 -2.17 -2.47
C THR A 77 11.70 -1.59 -3.63
N PHE A 78 12.50 -0.56 -3.37
CA PHE A 78 13.28 0.10 -4.42
C PHE A 78 14.41 -0.78 -5.00
N PRO A 79 15.32 -1.36 -4.19
CA PRO A 79 16.40 -2.19 -4.72
C PRO A 79 15.89 -3.45 -5.42
N LEU A 80 14.85 -4.11 -4.90
CA LEU A 80 14.32 -5.32 -5.52
C LEU A 80 13.51 -5.02 -6.79
N SER A 81 12.85 -3.88 -6.90
CA SER A 81 12.22 -3.45 -8.15
C SER A 81 13.24 -3.24 -9.26
N LEU A 82 14.41 -2.63 -8.96
CA LEU A 82 15.50 -2.47 -9.92
C LEU A 82 16.10 -3.81 -10.35
N LEU A 83 16.19 -4.74 -9.41
CA LEU A 83 16.67 -6.10 -9.69
C LEU A 83 15.70 -6.85 -10.58
N ALA A 84 14.40 -6.74 -10.34
CA ALA A 84 13.36 -7.35 -11.15
C ALA A 84 13.36 -6.84 -12.60
N ASP A 85 13.63 -5.55 -12.82
CA ASP A 85 13.76 -5.00 -14.18
C ASP A 85 14.98 -5.56 -14.95
N ARG A 86 16.04 -6.01 -14.23
CA ARG A 86 17.23 -6.63 -14.83
C ARG A 86 17.07 -8.13 -15.09
N TRP A 87 16.42 -8.86 -14.18
CA TRP A 87 16.32 -10.32 -14.22
C TRP A 87 15.11 -10.81 -15.04
N GLY A 88 14.19 -9.91 -15.39
CA GLY A 88 12.90 -10.22 -15.98
C GLY A 88 11.79 -10.20 -14.95
N ARG A 89 10.69 -9.57 -15.32
CA ARG A 89 9.58 -9.28 -14.37
C ARG A 89 8.83 -10.54 -13.97
N VAL A 90 8.55 -11.45 -14.93
CA VAL A 90 7.81 -12.69 -14.64
C VAL A 90 8.60 -13.60 -13.70
N ARG A 91 9.90 -13.79 -13.99
CA ARG A 91 10.77 -14.62 -13.16
C ARG A 91 10.89 -14.04 -11.75
N SER A 92 11.09 -12.74 -11.65
CA SER A 92 11.20 -12.05 -10.34
C SER A 92 9.93 -12.17 -9.54
N LEU A 93 8.74 -11.98 -10.15
CA LEU A 93 7.45 -12.15 -9.47
C LEU A 93 7.26 -13.59 -8.97
N ALA A 94 7.58 -14.58 -9.80
CA ALA A 94 7.47 -15.99 -9.41
C ALA A 94 8.41 -16.31 -8.22
N LEU A 95 9.68 -15.88 -8.29
CA LEU A 95 10.65 -16.08 -7.21
C LEU A 95 10.23 -15.40 -5.90
N MET A 96 9.77 -14.15 -5.97
CA MET A 96 9.22 -13.43 -4.84
C MET A 96 8.03 -14.18 -4.23
N ALA A 97 7.09 -14.62 -5.06
CA ALA A 97 5.90 -15.35 -4.62
C ALA A 97 6.23 -16.69 -3.98
N VAL A 98 7.17 -17.44 -4.53
CA VAL A 98 7.68 -18.67 -3.90
C VAL A 98 8.33 -18.36 -2.56
N LEU A 99 9.16 -17.31 -2.47
CA LEU A 99 9.86 -16.95 -1.25
C LEU A 99 8.90 -16.60 -0.11
N TRP A 100 7.93 -15.68 -0.35
CA TRP A 100 6.99 -15.34 0.72
C TRP A 100 6.05 -16.50 1.08
N SER A 101 5.67 -17.33 0.10
CA SER A 101 4.80 -18.48 0.37
C SER A 101 5.51 -19.53 1.22
N LEU A 102 6.78 -19.86 0.89
CA LEU A 102 7.60 -20.76 1.72
C LEU A 102 7.89 -20.17 3.09
N ALA A 103 8.16 -18.87 3.18
CA ALA A 103 8.33 -18.18 4.45
C ALA A 103 7.05 -18.19 5.29
N THR A 104 5.87 -18.02 4.65
CA THR A 104 4.56 -18.14 5.31
C THR A 104 4.32 -19.57 5.82
N LEU A 105 4.73 -20.58 5.04
CA LEU A 105 4.70 -21.97 5.51
C LEU A 105 5.64 -22.15 6.71
N GLY A 106 6.83 -21.55 6.67
CA GLY A 106 7.76 -21.50 7.78
C GLY A 106 7.17 -20.89 9.05
N CYS A 107 6.31 -19.86 8.93
CA CYS A 107 5.55 -19.33 10.07
C CYS A 107 4.64 -20.40 10.69
N GLY A 108 3.97 -21.24 9.88
CA GLY A 108 3.13 -22.33 10.37
C GLY A 108 3.93 -23.47 11.04
N LEU A 109 5.18 -23.65 10.66
CA LEU A 109 6.08 -24.66 11.21
C LEU A 109 6.90 -24.17 12.42
N ALA A 110 6.86 -22.88 12.71
CA ALA A 110 7.63 -22.27 13.79
C ALA A 110 7.24 -22.87 15.17
N GLN A 111 8.24 -23.19 15.97
CA GLN A 111 8.08 -23.74 17.31
C GLN A 111 8.32 -22.70 18.40
N ASP A 112 8.99 -21.61 18.06
CA ASP A 112 9.31 -20.51 18.96
C ASP A 112 9.24 -19.15 18.26
N TYR A 113 9.36 -18.08 19.06
CA TYR A 113 9.32 -16.70 18.60
C TYR A 113 10.43 -16.39 17.57
N ASN A 114 11.64 -16.91 17.76
CA ASN A 114 12.77 -16.54 16.88
C ASN A 114 12.61 -17.15 15.49
N GLN A 115 12.12 -18.38 15.40
CA GLN A 115 11.78 -19.02 14.13
C GLN A 115 10.66 -18.26 13.41
N MET A 116 9.60 -17.88 14.14
CA MET A 116 8.52 -17.05 13.60
C MET A 116 9.05 -15.71 13.12
N PHE A 117 9.90 -15.04 13.89
CA PHE A 117 10.49 -13.75 13.51
C PHE A 117 11.34 -13.86 12.25
N ALA A 118 12.20 -14.88 12.14
CA ALA A 118 13.00 -15.13 10.94
C ALA A 118 12.13 -15.41 9.72
N ALA A 119 11.07 -16.21 9.88
CA ALA A 119 10.11 -16.47 8.81
C ALA A 119 9.38 -15.17 8.39
N ARG A 120 8.94 -14.34 9.32
CA ARG A 120 8.31 -13.04 9.04
C ARG A 120 9.26 -12.05 8.34
N PHE A 121 10.52 -12.04 8.72
CA PHE A 121 11.55 -11.27 8.01
C PHE A 121 11.64 -11.70 6.54
N LEU A 122 11.69 -13.01 6.26
CA LEU A 122 11.74 -13.55 4.90
C LEU A 122 10.44 -13.29 4.11
N VAL A 123 9.27 -13.32 4.78
CA VAL A 123 8.01 -12.88 4.16
C VAL A 123 8.16 -11.45 3.65
N GLY A 124 8.64 -10.52 4.49
CA GLY A 124 8.83 -9.13 4.09
C GLY A 124 9.83 -8.93 2.94
N VAL A 125 10.89 -9.72 2.88
CA VAL A 125 11.83 -9.73 1.75
C VAL A 125 11.13 -10.20 0.47
N GLY A 126 10.35 -11.29 0.54
CA GLY A 126 9.64 -11.84 -0.61
C GLY A 126 8.56 -10.88 -1.17
N GLU A 127 7.87 -10.16 -0.31
CA GLU A 127 6.77 -9.28 -0.67
C GLU A 127 7.20 -7.88 -1.16
N ALA A 128 8.45 -7.49 -0.89
CA ALA A 128 8.89 -6.09 -0.94
C ALA A 128 8.68 -5.37 -2.30
N ALA A 129 8.87 -6.04 -3.43
CA ALA A 129 8.72 -5.41 -4.74
C ALA A 129 7.50 -5.88 -5.51
N TYR A 130 6.70 -6.79 -4.93
CA TYR A 130 5.58 -7.40 -5.66
C TYR A 130 4.57 -6.38 -6.18
N GLY A 131 4.14 -5.43 -5.35
CA GLY A 131 3.15 -4.42 -5.73
C GLY A 131 3.57 -3.60 -6.95
N SER A 132 4.83 -3.18 -7.01
CA SER A 132 5.37 -2.35 -8.10
C SER A 132 5.60 -3.15 -9.39
N VAL A 133 6.18 -4.35 -9.27
CA VAL A 133 6.48 -5.20 -10.43
C VAL A 133 5.21 -5.85 -10.98
N GLY A 134 4.28 -6.26 -10.11
CA GLY A 134 3.01 -6.88 -10.48
C GLY A 134 2.12 -5.94 -11.30
N ILE A 135 1.94 -4.71 -10.84
CA ILE A 135 1.17 -3.72 -11.62
C ILE A 135 1.86 -3.40 -12.96
N ALA A 136 3.19 -3.34 -13.00
CA ALA A 136 3.92 -3.10 -14.25
C ALA A 136 3.70 -4.22 -15.27
N VAL A 137 3.62 -5.49 -14.83
CA VAL A 137 3.27 -6.63 -15.70
C VAL A 137 1.84 -6.50 -16.19
N VAL A 138 0.88 -6.23 -15.33
CA VAL A 138 -0.53 -6.03 -15.73
C VAL A 138 -0.64 -4.93 -16.78
N LEU A 139 -0.05 -3.75 -16.54
CA LEU A 139 -0.14 -2.62 -17.45
C LEU A 139 0.61 -2.82 -18.78
N SER A 140 1.49 -3.82 -18.88
CA SER A 140 2.21 -4.13 -20.11
C SER A 140 1.38 -4.91 -21.13
N VAL A 141 0.32 -5.59 -20.69
CA VAL A 141 -0.53 -6.43 -21.55
C VAL A 141 -1.89 -5.79 -21.88
N PHE A 142 -2.19 -4.63 -21.33
CA PHE A 142 -3.45 -3.92 -21.57
C PHE A 142 -3.24 -2.58 -22.26
N PRO A 143 -4.23 -2.08 -23.02
CA PRO A 143 -4.16 -0.79 -23.71
C PRO A 143 -4.12 0.38 -22.74
N LYS A 144 -3.55 1.51 -23.20
CA LYS A 144 -3.28 2.69 -22.34
C LYS A 144 -4.55 3.29 -21.70
N HIS A 145 -5.69 3.24 -22.39
CA HIS A 145 -6.96 3.79 -21.88
C HIS A 145 -7.50 3.04 -20.64
N MET A 146 -7.14 1.76 -20.45
CA MET A 146 -7.58 0.95 -19.31
C MET A 146 -6.67 1.06 -18.07
N ARG A 147 -5.53 1.74 -18.17
CA ARG A 147 -4.51 1.76 -17.11
C ARG A 147 -5.03 2.21 -15.75
N ALA A 148 -5.81 3.28 -15.71
CA ALA A 148 -6.35 3.80 -14.44
C ALA A 148 -7.30 2.79 -13.79
N THR A 149 -8.20 2.19 -14.55
CA THR A 149 -9.15 1.18 -14.06
C THR A 149 -8.45 -0.07 -13.56
N LEU A 150 -7.45 -0.57 -14.33
CA LEU A 150 -6.69 -1.76 -13.95
C LEU A 150 -5.80 -1.52 -12.72
N THR A 151 -5.21 -0.33 -12.60
CA THR A 151 -4.46 0.04 -11.40
C THR A 151 -5.36 0.06 -10.17
N GLY A 152 -6.53 0.66 -10.27
CA GLY A 152 -7.52 0.69 -9.18
C GLY A 152 -8.00 -0.71 -8.82
N ALA A 153 -8.34 -1.53 -9.81
CA ALA A 153 -8.77 -2.91 -9.62
C ALA A 153 -7.65 -3.77 -8.99
N PHE A 154 -6.41 -3.64 -9.46
CA PHE A 154 -5.27 -4.34 -8.88
C PHE A 154 -5.05 -3.94 -7.42
N MET A 155 -5.05 -2.64 -7.09
CA MET A 155 -4.89 -2.16 -5.72
C MET A 155 -6.00 -2.66 -4.77
N ALA A 156 -7.22 -2.85 -5.27
CA ALA A 156 -8.31 -3.45 -4.49
C ALA A 156 -7.99 -4.88 -4.03
N GLY A 157 -7.12 -5.61 -4.75
CA GLY A 157 -6.64 -6.93 -4.36
C GLY A 157 -5.98 -6.94 -2.98
N GLY A 158 -5.26 -5.89 -2.61
CA GLY A 158 -4.69 -5.75 -1.27
C GLY A 158 -5.76 -5.68 -0.16
N MET A 159 -6.86 -4.97 -0.41
CA MET A 159 -7.99 -4.90 0.50
C MET A 159 -8.68 -6.27 0.62
N PHE A 160 -9.00 -6.91 -0.51
CA PHE A 160 -9.61 -8.25 -0.50
C PHE A 160 -8.72 -9.29 0.16
N GLY A 161 -7.41 -9.27 -0.11
CA GLY A 161 -6.45 -10.15 0.55
C GLY A 161 -6.39 -9.94 2.06
N SER A 162 -6.44 -8.68 2.51
CA SER A 162 -6.47 -8.35 3.94
C SER A 162 -7.74 -8.89 4.63
N VAL A 163 -8.90 -8.70 4.01
CA VAL A 163 -10.18 -9.19 4.51
C VAL A 163 -10.17 -10.72 4.58
N LEU A 164 -9.77 -11.39 3.50
CA LEU A 164 -9.71 -12.85 3.43
C LEU A 164 -8.67 -13.40 4.42
N GLY A 165 -7.51 -12.79 4.53
CA GLY A 165 -6.46 -13.19 5.46
C GLY A 165 -6.91 -13.15 6.93
N MET A 166 -7.64 -12.10 7.33
CA MET A 166 -8.18 -12.00 8.68
C MET A 166 -9.36 -12.95 8.91
N ALA A 167 -10.33 -12.98 8.00
CA ALA A 167 -11.55 -13.79 8.17
C ALA A 167 -11.25 -15.29 8.08
N LEU A 168 -10.58 -15.73 7.01
CA LEU A 168 -10.22 -17.14 6.84
C LEU A 168 -9.13 -17.56 7.83
N GLY A 169 -8.14 -16.69 8.08
CA GLY A 169 -7.09 -16.93 9.06
C GLY A 169 -7.65 -17.18 10.46
N GLY A 170 -8.55 -16.32 10.91
CA GLY A 170 -9.26 -16.48 12.18
C GLY A 170 -10.16 -17.72 12.22
N GLY A 171 -10.92 -17.97 11.14
CA GLY A 171 -11.79 -19.13 11.02
C GLY A 171 -11.04 -20.47 11.05
N ILE A 172 -9.97 -20.60 10.24
CA ILE A 172 -9.15 -21.82 10.24
C ILE A 172 -8.46 -21.99 11.61
N ALA A 173 -7.93 -20.90 12.16
CA ALA A 173 -7.25 -20.96 13.45
C ALA A 173 -8.15 -21.39 14.60
N ALA A 174 -9.43 -21.00 14.58
CA ALA A 174 -10.40 -21.38 15.60
C ALA A 174 -10.80 -22.88 15.55
N HIS A 175 -10.85 -23.49 14.37
CA HIS A 175 -11.37 -24.84 14.20
C HIS A 175 -10.30 -25.92 14.02
N VAL A 176 -9.19 -25.57 13.35
CA VAL A 176 -8.13 -26.52 12.97
C VAL A 176 -6.79 -26.17 13.63
N GLY A 177 -6.63 -24.93 14.08
CA GLY A 177 -5.43 -24.43 14.72
C GLY A 177 -4.68 -23.42 13.84
N TRP A 178 -3.95 -22.52 14.49
CA TRP A 178 -3.28 -21.39 13.83
C TRP A 178 -2.18 -21.80 12.84
N ARG A 179 -1.52 -22.94 13.07
CA ARG A 179 -0.52 -23.48 12.14
C ARG A 179 -1.10 -23.80 10.78
N TRP A 180 -2.31 -24.34 10.75
CA TRP A 180 -3.04 -24.64 9.51
C TRP A 180 -3.53 -23.38 8.80
N ALA A 181 -3.79 -22.29 9.54
CA ALA A 181 -4.11 -21.01 8.91
C ALA A 181 -2.94 -20.52 8.05
N PHE A 182 -1.71 -20.55 8.57
CA PHE A 182 -0.51 -20.23 7.78
C PHE A 182 -0.29 -21.22 6.63
N ALA A 183 -0.42 -22.51 6.87
CA ALA A 183 -0.25 -23.54 5.83
C ALA A 183 -1.23 -23.34 4.66
N GLY A 184 -2.51 -23.08 4.95
CA GLY A 184 -3.52 -22.81 3.92
C GLY A 184 -3.18 -21.59 3.05
N MET A 185 -2.77 -20.47 3.68
CA MET A 185 -2.37 -19.27 2.94
C MET A 185 -1.10 -19.53 2.11
N ALA A 186 -0.12 -20.24 2.66
CA ALA A 186 1.11 -20.60 1.99
C ALA A 186 0.88 -21.49 0.77
N LEU A 187 0.04 -22.53 0.90
CA LEU A 187 -0.29 -23.45 -0.20
C LEU A 187 -1.02 -22.74 -1.32
N PHE A 188 -1.95 -21.84 -0.99
CA PHE A 188 -2.63 -21.01 -1.99
C PHE A 188 -1.63 -20.12 -2.76
N GLY A 189 -0.75 -19.43 -2.04
CA GLY A 189 0.29 -18.59 -2.67
C GLY A 189 1.28 -19.40 -3.50
N LEU A 190 1.72 -20.55 -2.99
CA LEU A 190 2.67 -21.42 -3.69
C LEU A 190 2.07 -22.00 -4.97
N ALA A 191 0.79 -22.42 -4.94
CA ALA A 191 0.09 -22.89 -6.14
C ALA A 191 0.05 -21.83 -7.23
N LEU A 192 -0.30 -20.58 -6.88
CA LEU A 192 -0.29 -19.46 -7.82
C LEU A 192 1.13 -19.12 -8.29
N ALA A 193 2.13 -19.14 -7.40
CA ALA A 193 3.53 -18.84 -7.71
C ALA A 193 4.14 -19.83 -8.71
N LEU A 194 3.80 -21.11 -8.60
CA LEU A 194 4.23 -22.15 -9.53
C LEU A 194 3.48 -22.08 -10.87
N LEU A 195 2.19 -21.77 -10.83
CA LEU A 195 1.36 -21.63 -12.03
C LEU A 195 1.74 -20.39 -12.86
N TYR A 196 2.16 -19.31 -12.18
CA TYR A 196 2.43 -18.02 -12.81
C TYR A 196 3.44 -18.09 -13.97
N PRO A 197 4.68 -18.63 -13.82
CA PRO A 197 5.68 -18.69 -14.89
C PRO A 197 5.34 -19.73 -15.98
N ILE A 198 4.45 -20.67 -15.70
CA ILE A 198 3.97 -21.64 -16.68
C ILE A 198 3.07 -20.95 -17.71
N ILE A 199 2.18 -20.08 -17.24
CA ILE A 199 1.19 -19.40 -18.10
C ILE A 199 1.72 -18.06 -18.61
N VAL A 200 2.30 -17.23 -17.74
CA VAL A 200 2.78 -15.90 -18.07
C VAL A 200 4.20 -15.97 -18.63
N LYS A 201 4.36 -15.62 -19.91
CA LYS A 201 5.65 -15.70 -20.60
C LYS A 201 6.26 -14.31 -20.75
N GLU A 202 7.53 -14.16 -20.35
CA GLU A 202 8.29 -12.91 -20.46
C GLU A 202 8.27 -12.36 -21.92
N GLY A 203 8.41 -13.21 -22.92
CA GLY A 203 8.43 -12.82 -24.33
C GLY A 203 7.11 -12.27 -24.89
N ARG A 204 6.00 -12.43 -24.16
CA ARG A 204 4.69 -11.85 -24.52
C ARG A 204 4.40 -10.55 -23.78
N ILE A 205 5.22 -10.20 -22.80
CA ILE A 205 5.13 -8.96 -22.05
C ILE A 205 5.98 -7.95 -22.80
N ALA A 206 5.34 -6.97 -23.45
CA ALA A 206 6.05 -5.94 -24.19
C ALA A 206 7.01 -5.18 -23.27
N PRO A 207 8.28 -4.97 -23.67
CA PRO A 207 9.17 -4.09 -22.93
C PRO A 207 8.63 -2.67 -23.02
N GLN A 208 8.00 -2.19 -21.95
CA GLN A 208 7.61 -0.79 -21.86
C GLN A 208 8.88 0.05 -21.69
N GLY A 209 9.30 0.70 -22.76
CA GLY A 209 10.22 1.83 -22.67
C GLY A 209 11.71 1.57 -22.87
N THR A 210 12.11 0.46 -23.50
CA THR A 210 13.45 0.35 -24.07
C THR A 210 13.40 0.05 -25.57
N ALA A 211 12.51 0.70 -26.29
CA ALA A 211 12.77 0.96 -27.70
C ALA A 211 13.88 2.02 -27.75
N ARG A 212 15.10 1.57 -27.53
CA ARG A 212 16.30 2.27 -27.98
C ARG A 212 16.16 2.30 -29.50
N ALA A 213 15.66 3.45 -30.02
CA ALA A 213 15.74 3.67 -31.46
C ALA A 213 17.20 3.44 -31.87
N PRO A 214 17.45 2.56 -32.87
CA PRO A 214 18.81 2.42 -33.37
C PRO A 214 19.18 3.75 -34.01
N GLY A 215 20.10 4.50 -33.41
CA GLY A 215 20.70 5.68 -34.00
C GLY A 215 20.37 7.05 -33.42
N GLY A 216 19.49 7.16 -32.44
CA GLY A 216 19.29 8.45 -31.75
C GLY A 216 20.25 8.58 -30.57
N ALA A 217 21.14 9.57 -30.58
CA ALA A 217 21.87 10.02 -29.39
C ALA A 217 20.85 10.53 -28.38
N ALA A 218 20.25 9.61 -27.63
CA ALA A 218 19.40 9.95 -26.50
C ALA A 218 20.30 10.58 -25.45
N GLY A 219 20.27 11.90 -25.33
CA GLY A 219 20.82 12.60 -24.19
C GLY A 219 20.38 11.87 -22.94
N LYS A 220 21.33 11.48 -22.06
CA LYS A 220 21.05 10.84 -20.77
C LYS A 220 19.91 11.63 -20.12
N PRO A 221 18.78 11.00 -19.74
CA PRO A 221 17.74 11.75 -19.05
C PRO A 221 18.44 12.49 -17.91
N ALA A 222 18.26 13.82 -17.86
CA ALA A 222 18.87 14.64 -16.83
C ALA A 222 18.48 14.00 -15.49
N ARG A 223 19.47 13.40 -14.81
CA ARG A 223 19.28 12.80 -13.49
C ARG A 223 19.03 13.96 -12.55
N LEU A 224 17.75 14.26 -12.30
CA LEU A 224 17.41 15.20 -11.24
C LEU A 224 18.05 14.69 -9.95
N PRO A 225 18.77 15.54 -9.21
CA PRO A 225 19.42 15.11 -7.98
C PRO A 225 18.36 14.56 -7.01
N LEU A 226 18.66 13.47 -6.32
CA LEU A 226 17.76 12.86 -5.33
C LEU A 226 17.26 13.88 -4.28
N GLY A 227 18.03 14.95 -4.05
CA GLY A 227 17.62 16.09 -3.21
C GLY A 227 16.33 16.78 -3.69
N SER A 228 15.97 16.70 -4.98
CA SER A 228 14.73 17.29 -5.50
C SER A 228 13.47 16.61 -4.93
N LEU A 229 13.57 15.36 -4.45
CA LEU A 229 12.48 14.64 -3.78
C LEU A 229 12.12 15.25 -2.42
N PHE A 230 13.06 15.98 -1.81
CA PHE A 230 12.90 16.60 -0.49
C PHE A 230 12.96 18.13 -0.56
N GLY A 231 13.01 18.71 -1.75
CA GLY A 231 13.13 20.16 -1.95
C GLY A 231 11.90 20.94 -1.51
N SER A 232 10.69 20.43 -1.81
CA SER A 232 9.44 21.05 -1.42
C SER A 232 9.09 20.75 0.06
N ARG A 233 8.73 21.80 0.81
CA ARG A 233 8.26 21.67 2.20
C ARG A 233 6.96 20.88 2.27
N SER A 234 6.06 21.10 1.33
CA SER A 234 4.76 20.43 1.26
C SER A 234 4.89 18.93 0.92
N VAL A 235 5.85 18.55 0.06
CA VAL A 235 6.12 17.13 -0.23
C VAL A 235 6.68 16.41 1.00
N ARG A 236 7.62 17.02 1.72
CA ARG A 236 8.13 16.46 2.99
C ARG A 236 7.02 16.27 4.01
N ALA A 237 6.15 17.27 4.14
CA ALA A 237 4.99 17.21 5.02
C ALA A 237 3.99 16.13 4.57
N ALA A 238 3.80 15.90 3.26
CA ALA A 238 2.97 14.80 2.77
C ALA A 238 3.54 13.44 3.18
N TYR A 239 4.86 13.24 3.10
CA TYR A 239 5.52 12.00 3.56
C TYR A 239 5.30 11.75 5.05
N VAL A 240 5.53 12.77 5.88
CA VAL A 240 5.40 12.64 7.34
C VAL A 240 3.94 12.51 7.76
N GLY A 241 3.05 13.37 7.25
CA GLY A 241 1.62 13.35 7.60
C GLY A 241 0.94 12.05 7.19
N SER A 242 1.25 11.53 5.99
CA SER A 242 0.76 10.23 5.53
C SER A 242 1.29 9.09 6.40
N GLY A 243 2.57 9.10 6.74
CA GLY A 243 3.19 8.11 7.62
C GLY A 243 2.56 8.08 9.01
N LEU A 244 2.35 9.25 9.64
CA LEU A 244 1.69 9.36 10.95
C LEU A 244 0.24 8.85 10.91
N GLN A 245 -0.49 9.14 9.83
CA GLN A 245 -1.86 8.65 9.70
C GLN A 245 -1.91 7.14 9.45
N LEU A 246 -0.93 6.60 8.72
CA LEU A 246 -0.79 5.14 8.55
C LEU A 246 -0.31 4.43 9.82
N PHE A 247 0.39 5.13 10.72
CA PHE A 247 0.64 4.60 12.06
C PHE A 247 -0.68 4.27 12.77
N VAL A 248 -1.61 5.23 12.76
CA VAL A 248 -2.94 5.05 13.39
C VAL A 248 -3.70 3.91 12.70
N GLY A 249 -3.87 3.98 11.37
CA GLY A 249 -4.60 2.98 10.61
C GLY A 249 -3.99 1.58 10.69
N GLY A 250 -2.68 1.47 10.54
CA GLY A 250 -1.95 0.20 10.62
C GLY A 250 -2.02 -0.44 11.99
N THR A 251 -1.90 0.36 13.05
CA THR A 251 -2.07 -0.12 14.43
C THR A 251 -3.43 -0.76 14.64
N PHE A 252 -4.52 -0.08 14.27
CA PHE A 252 -5.85 -0.62 14.49
C PHE A 252 -6.12 -1.86 13.61
N ILE A 253 -5.65 -1.88 12.36
CA ILE A 253 -5.77 -3.08 11.52
C ILE A 253 -5.06 -4.27 12.17
N VAL A 254 -3.85 -4.09 12.70
CA VAL A 254 -3.06 -5.18 13.27
C VAL A 254 -3.63 -5.67 14.61
N TRP A 255 -4.04 -4.75 15.48
CA TRP A 255 -4.44 -5.09 16.84
C TRP A 255 -5.95 -5.33 17.02
N MET A 256 -6.77 -5.06 16.01
CA MET A 256 -8.23 -5.22 16.11
C MET A 256 -8.68 -6.63 16.47
N PRO A 257 -8.12 -7.73 15.90
CA PRO A 257 -8.48 -9.08 16.33
C PRO A 257 -8.20 -9.31 17.82
N SER A 258 -7.04 -8.86 18.32
CA SER A 258 -6.67 -8.97 19.72
C SER A 258 -7.57 -8.13 20.62
N PHE A 259 -7.98 -6.95 20.20
CA PHE A 259 -8.92 -6.10 20.94
C PHE A 259 -10.28 -6.77 21.06
N MET A 260 -10.83 -7.27 19.95
CA MET A 260 -12.12 -7.96 19.97
C MET A 260 -12.06 -9.24 20.80
N ASN A 261 -10.97 -9.98 20.76
CA ASN A 261 -10.81 -11.16 21.60
C ASN A 261 -10.77 -10.80 23.09
N ARG A 262 -10.01 -9.76 23.49
CA ARG A 262 -9.80 -9.41 24.91
C ARG A 262 -10.98 -8.70 25.54
N TYR A 263 -11.65 -7.79 24.80
CA TYR A 263 -12.68 -6.90 25.35
C TYR A 263 -14.11 -7.28 24.98
N TYR A 264 -14.27 -8.10 23.94
CA TYR A 264 -15.57 -8.64 23.53
C TYR A 264 -15.69 -10.14 23.77
N ALA A 265 -14.66 -10.78 24.31
CA ALA A 265 -14.57 -12.24 24.51
C ALA A 265 -14.91 -13.05 23.24
N MET A 266 -14.56 -12.51 22.05
CA MET A 266 -14.81 -13.19 20.78
C MET A 266 -13.74 -14.25 20.52
N GLY A 267 -14.16 -15.42 20.01
CA GLY A 267 -13.24 -16.41 19.46
C GLY A 267 -12.46 -15.87 18.25
N ALA A 268 -11.40 -16.56 17.84
CA ALA A 268 -10.54 -16.11 16.73
C ALA A 268 -11.32 -15.94 15.42
N ASP A 269 -12.33 -16.75 15.17
CA ASP A 269 -13.25 -16.70 14.03
C ASP A 269 -14.03 -15.37 13.97
N ARG A 270 -14.73 -15.04 15.07
CA ARG A 270 -15.53 -13.81 15.15
C ARG A 270 -14.67 -12.56 15.23
N ALA A 271 -13.56 -12.62 15.96
CA ALA A 271 -12.60 -11.52 16.05
C ALA A 271 -11.95 -11.23 14.69
N GLY A 272 -11.56 -12.28 13.95
CA GLY A 272 -11.03 -12.15 12.58
C GLY A 272 -12.06 -11.57 11.60
N ALA A 273 -13.31 -12.03 11.64
CA ALA A 273 -14.40 -11.51 10.82
C ALA A 273 -14.74 -10.04 11.15
N GLY A 274 -14.77 -9.69 12.44
CA GLY A 274 -14.98 -8.32 12.87
C GLY A 274 -13.86 -7.37 12.44
N ALA A 275 -12.59 -7.80 12.58
CA ALA A 275 -11.46 -7.05 12.09
C ALA A 275 -11.47 -6.90 10.55
N ALA A 276 -11.89 -7.93 9.83
CA ALA A 276 -12.10 -7.87 8.38
C ALA A 276 -13.15 -6.81 7.99
N ALA A 277 -14.23 -6.66 8.77
CA ALA A 277 -15.21 -5.59 8.55
C ALA A 277 -14.62 -4.18 8.75
N VAL A 278 -13.73 -4.01 9.73
CA VAL A 278 -12.99 -2.73 9.92
C VAL A 278 -12.05 -2.45 8.74
N VAL A 279 -11.39 -3.46 8.19
CA VAL A 279 -10.56 -3.31 6.96
C VAL A 279 -11.42 -2.91 5.77
N LEU A 280 -12.61 -3.52 5.61
CA LEU A 280 -13.56 -3.12 4.56
C LEU A 280 -14.01 -1.66 4.71
N ALA A 281 -14.33 -1.23 5.92
CA ALA A 281 -14.68 0.17 6.20
C ALA A 281 -13.53 1.10 5.83
N SER A 282 -12.30 0.75 6.19
CA SER A 282 -11.10 1.50 5.84
C SER A 282 -10.88 1.58 4.32
N GLY A 283 -11.01 0.45 3.61
CA GLY A 283 -10.91 0.41 2.15
C GLY A 283 -12.00 1.24 1.45
N ALA A 284 -13.25 1.14 1.92
CA ALA A 284 -14.34 1.98 1.45
C ALA A 284 -14.04 3.47 1.67
N GLY A 285 -13.49 3.82 2.85
CA GLY A 285 -13.05 5.17 3.18
C GLY A 285 -11.99 5.70 2.21
N MET A 286 -10.97 4.89 1.92
CA MET A 286 -9.93 5.27 0.96
C MET A 286 -10.52 5.63 -0.41
N VAL A 287 -11.46 4.84 -0.92
CA VAL A 287 -12.09 5.07 -2.22
C VAL A 287 -13.07 6.25 -2.16
N LEU A 288 -14.03 6.22 -1.24
CA LEU A 288 -15.11 7.22 -1.20
C LEU A 288 -14.62 8.60 -0.77
N CYS A 289 -13.74 8.69 0.22
CA CYS A 289 -13.12 9.95 0.60
C CYS A 289 -12.19 10.49 -0.50
N GLY A 290 -11.48 9.60 -1.23
CA GLY A 290 -10.71 9.98 -2.40
C GLY A 290 -11.59 10.59 -3.50
N MET A 291 -12.68 9.92 -3.87
CA MET A 291 -13.67 10.43 -4.85
C MET A 291 -14.30 11.75 -4.41
N LEU A 292 -14.64 11.87 -3.12
CA LEU A 292 -15.17 13.11 -2.55
C LEU A 292 -14.14 14.25 -2.64
N SER A 293 -12.88 13.94 -2.30
CA SER A 293 -11.77 14.89 -2.43
C SER A 293 -11.60 15.37 -3.88
N ASP A 294 -11.67 14.47 -4.85
CA ASP A 294 -11.54 14.83 -6.26
C ASP A 294 -12.72 15.68 -6.77
N ARG A 295 -13.94 15.37 -6.32
CA ARG A 295 -15.14 16.15 -6.69
C ARG A 295 -15.16 17.54 -6.07
N LEU A 296 -14.97 17.64 -4.75
CA LEU A 296 -15.05 18.90 -4.00
C LEU A 296 -13.87 19.84 -4.30
N CYS A 297 -12.71 19.29 -4.62
CA CYS A 297 -11.49 20.06 -4.79
C CYS A 297 -11.03 20.20 -6.24
N ARG A 298 -11.93 19.92 -7.21
CA ARG A 298 -11.60 19.93 -8.65
C ARG A 298 -10.97 21.24 -9.11
N HIS A 299 -11.42 22.39 -8.57
CA HIS A 299 -10.98 23.72 -8.96
C HIS A 299 -9.99 24.38 -7.99
N SER A 300 -9.63 23.71 -6.90
CA SER A 300 -8.77 24.29 -5.85
C SER A 300 -7.91 23.19 -5.20
N PRO A 301 -6.73 22.89 -5.75
CA PRO A 301 -5.83 21.88 -5.18
C PRO A 301 -5.51 22.05 -3.68
N PRO A 302 -5.34 23.27 -3.12
CA PRO A 302 -5.13 23.46 -1.68
C PRO A 302 -6.26 22.91 -0.80
N ARG A 303 -7.51 22.93 -1.28
CA ARG A 303 -8.67 22.37 -0.55
C ARG A 303 -8.53 20.88 -0.27
N LYS A 304 -7.77 20.12 -1.08
CA LYS A 304 -7.47 18.70 -0.80
C LYS A 304 -6.71 18.54 0.51
N ILE A 305 -5.82 19.48 0.84
CA ILE A 305 -5.05 19.46 2.09
C ILE A 305 -5.96 19.78 3.28
N THR A 306 -6.85 20.76 3.13
CA THR A 306 -7.86 21.08 4.16
C THR A 306 -8.75 19.87 4.45
N LEU A 307 -9.11 19.12 3.41
CA LEU A 307 -9.91 17.91 3.56
C LEU A 307 -9.12 16.80 4.27
N ALA A 308 -7.81 16.66 3.99
CA ALA A 308 -6.94 15.74 4.72
C ALA A 308 -6.86 16.08 6.22
N ILE A 309 -6.77 17.38 6.56
CA ILE A 309 -6.82 17.84 7.96
C ILE A 309 -8.16 17.45 8.59
N ALA A 310 -9.29 17.69 7.91
CA ALA A 310 -10.62 17.32 8.40
C ALA A 310 -10.74 15.79 8.62
N TYR A 311 -10.19 14.97 7.73
CA TYR A 311 -10.15 13.52 7.89
C TYR A 311 -9.30 13.08 9.08
N CYS A 312 -8.13 13.71 9.31
CA CYS A 312 -7.30 13.44 10.48
C CYS A 312 -8.04 13.79 11.78
N LEU A 313 -8.62 14.98 11.87
CA LEU A 313 -9.34 15.42 13.08
C LEU A 313 -10.62 14.60 13.30
N GLY A 314 -11.38 14.31 12.25
CA GLY A 314 -12.57 13.47 12.33
C GLY A 314 -12.24 12.04 12.76
N SER A 315 -11.19 11.43 12.21
CA SER A 315 -10.74 10.10 12.65
C SER A 315 -10.26 10.11 14.10
N CYS A 316 -9.52 11.14 14.52
CA CYS A 316 -9.10 11.31 15.90
C CYS A 316 -10.31 11.36 16.83
N LEU A 317 -11.28 12.22 16.54
CA LEU A 317 -12.48 12.39 17.37
C LEU A 317 -13.27 11.09 17.49
N LEU A 318 -13.59 10.44 16.35
CA LEU A 318 -14.40 9.23 16.35
C LEU A 318 -13.70 8.06 17.06
N LEU A 319 -12.40 7.86 16.83
CA LEU A 319 -11.65 6.80 17.49
C LEU A 319 -11.45 7.09 18.99
N SER A 320 -11.15 8.33 19.38
CA SER A 320 -11.02 8.68 20.79
C SER A 320 -12.32 8.49 21.55
N VAL A 321 -13.46 8.91 20.97
CA VAL A 321 -14.78 8.67 21.57
C VAL A 321 -15.08 7.16 21.64
N ALA A 322 -14.81 6.43 20.57
CA ALA A 322 -15.02 4.98 20.55
C ALA A 322 -14.26 4.27 21.68
N PHE A 323 -12.98 4.54 21.84
CA PHE A 323 -12.16 3.87 22.86
C PHE A 323 -12.35 4.40 24.28
N ALA A 324 -13.07 5.51 24.46
CA ALA A 324 -13.54 5.97 25.77
C ALA A 324 -14.85 5.29 26.21
N MET A 325 -15.56 4.59 25.30
CA MET A 325 -16.83 3.95 25.56
C MET A 325 -16.64 2.49 26.01
N ALA A 326 -17.65 1.96 26.70
CA ALA A 326 -17.74 0.54 27.00
C ALA A 326 -17.94 -0.30 25.71
N PRO A 327 -17.47 -1.58 25.69
CA PRO A 327 -17.67 -2.48 24.55
C PRO A 327 -19.15 -2.62 24.18
N GLY A 328 -19.46 -2.41 22.89
CA GLY A 328 -20.82 -2.48 22.37
C GLY A 328 -20.88 -2.21 20.86
N ALA A 329 -22.06 -2.36 20.28
CA ALA A 329 -22.25 -2.14 18.83
C ALA A 329 -21.95 -0.71 18.40
N LEU A 330 -22.26 0.29 19.23
CA LEU A 330 -21.95 1.69 18.95
C LEU A 330 -20.45 1.93 18.91
N GLN A 331 -19.67 1.34 19.84
CA GLN A 331 -18.21 1.42 19.82
C GLN A 331 -17.65 0.88 18.48
N LEU A 332 -18.08 -0.33 18.05
CA LEU A 332 -17.63 -0.92 16.81
C LEU A 332 -18.00 -0.07 15.58
N SER A 333 -19.18 0.53 15.58
CA SER A 333 -19.62 1.42 14.50
C SER A 333 -18.76 2.69 14.43
N LEU A 334 -18.41 3.28 15.58
CA LEU A 334 -17.54 4.44 15.66
C LEU A 334 -16.09 4.10 15.26
N ILE A 335 -15.59 2.90 15.63
CA ILE A 335 -14.29 2.42 15.15
C ILE A 335 -14.30 2.30 13.62
N GLY A 336 -15.34 1.68 13.04
CA GLY A 336 -15.47 1.58 11.59
C GLY A 336 -15.50 2.94 10.89
N ALA A 337 -16.28 3.90 11.42
CA ALA A 337 -16.37 5.26 10.89
C ALA A 337 -15.04 6.03 11.06
N GLY A 338 -14.36 5.89 12.18
CA GLY A 338 -13.05 6.49 12.43
C GLY A 338 -11.99 5.95 11.47
N MET A 339 -11.97 4.64 11.23
CA MET A 339 -11.07 3.99 10.28
C MET A 339 -11.39 4.35 8.83
N PHE A 340 -12.66 4.52 8.50
CA PHE A 340 -13.11 5.04 7.21
C PHE A 340 -12.50 6.43 6.93
N LEU A 341 -12.58 7.36 7.88
CA LEU A 341 -11.98 8.69 7.73
C LEU A 341 -10.44 8.64 7.75
N ALA A 342 -9.83 7.80 8.58
CA ALA A 342 -8.38 7.68 8.66
C ALA A 342 -7.76 7.31 7.30
N ALA A 343 -8.38 6.40 6.56
CA ALA A 343 -7.94 5.99 5.23
C ALA A 343 -8.12 7.08 4.16
N GLY A 344 -9.00 8.06 4.40
CA GLY A 344 -9.30 9.16 3.47
C GLY A 344 -8.12 10.08 3.17
N THR A 345 -7.09 10.10 4.00
CA THR A 345 -5.89 10.94 3.81
C THR A 345 -4.95 10.45 2.70
N THR A 346 -5.05 9.19 2.30
CA THR A 346 -4.17 8.58 1.31
C THR A 346 -4.23 9.28 -0.06
N GLY A 347 -5.44 9.60 -0.53
CA GLY A 347 -5.65 10.30 -1.79
C GLY A 347 -5.03 11.70 -1.82
N PRO A 348 -5.38 12.59 -0.88
CA PRO A 348 -4.76 13.91 -0.76
C PRO A 348 -3.23 13.90 -0.65
N ALA A 349 -2.64 13.02 0.14
CA ALA A 349 -1.18 12.89 0.27
C ALA A 349 -0.52 12.51 -1.06
N GLY A 350 -1.08 11.51 -1.76
CA GLY A 350 -0.61 11.12 -3.09
C GLY A 350 -0.74 12.24 -4.11
N ALA A 351 -1.85 13.00 -4.09
CA ALA A 351 -2.07 14.15 -4.97
C ALA A 351 -1.06 15.27 -4.72
N MET A 352 -0.70 15.55 -3.46
CA MET A 352 0.33 16.53 -3.13
C MET A 352 1.69 16.13 -3.74
N VAL A 353 2.09 14.88 -3.58
CA VAL A 353 3.34 14.36 -4.15
C VAL A 353 3.30 14.46 -5.67
N ALA A 354 2.21 14.04 -6.32
CA ALA A 354 2.07 14.11 -7.77
C ALA A 354 2.14 15.52 -8.33
N ASN A 355 1.46 16.49 -7.66
CA ASN A 355 1.35 17.86 -8.15
C ASN A 355 2.65 18.68 -7.97
N LEU A 356 3.45 18.35 -6.94
CA LEU A 356 4.62 19.12 -6.56
C LEU A 356 5.96 18.51 -7.01
N THR A 357 5.91 17.35 -7.67
CA THR A 357 7.11 16.69 -8.22
C THR A 357 7.08 16.65 -9.74
N HIS A 358 8.24 16.72 -10.37
CA HIS A 358 8.34 16.66 -11.82
C HIS A 358 7.95 15.26 -12.34
N ARG A 359 7.24 15.18 -13.47
CA ARG A 359 6.73 13.91 -14.04
C ARG A 359 7.79 12.82 -14.23
N SER A 360 9.05 13.22 -14.53
CA SER A 360 10.15 12.26 -14.72
C SER A 360 10.57 11.51 -13.44
N ILE A 361 10.23 12.04 -12.25
CA ILE A 361 10.58 11.45 -10.94
C ILE A 361 9.35 10.99 -10.14
N HIS A 362 8.14 11.03 -10.72
CA HIS A 362 6.93 10.60 -10.02
C HIS A 362 7.07 9.19 -9.43
N GLY A 363 7.63 8.23 -10.19
CA GLY A 363 7.85 6.87 -9.69
C GLY A 363 8.71 6.84 -8.43
N THR A 364 9.82 7.59 -8.42
CA THR A 364 10.72 7.68 -7.26
C THR A 364 10.05 8.43 -6.10
N ALA A 365 9.25 9.48 -6.37
CA ALA A 365 8.54 10.23 -5.35
C ALA A 365 7.46 9.38 -4.66
N PHE A 366 6.70 8.57 -5.41
CA PHE A 366 5.75 7.61 -4.84
C PHE A 366 6.45 6.46 -4.08
N ALA A 367 7.61 5.99 -4.57
CA ALA A 367 8.41 5.03 -3.83
C ALA A 367 8.91 5.61 -2.48
N THR A 368 9.29 6.90 -2.47
CA THR A 368 9.67 7.62 -1.24
C THR A 368 8.48 7.78 -0.29
N LEU A 369 7.28 8.08 -0.82
CA LEU A 369 6.05 8.12 -0.03
C LEU A 369 5.76 6.75 0.60
N THR A 370 5.89 5.67 -0.18
CA THR A 370 5.71 4.30 0.32
C THR A 370 6.74 3.95 1.39
N LEU A 371 8.00 4.33 1.18
CA LEU A 371 9.06 4.16 2.19
C LEU A 371 8.73 4.90 3.49
N ALA A 372 8.35 6.17 3.39
CA ALA A 372 7.95 6.98 4.55
C ALA A 372 6.74 6.37 5.28
N ASN A 373 5.74 5.92 4.54
CA ASN A 373 4.55 5.24 5.08
C ASN A 373 4.89 3.96 5.85
N ASN A 374 5.85 3.18 5.36
CA ASN A 374 6.29 1.98 6.06
C ASN A 374 7.16 2.32 7.29
N LEU A 375 8.14 3.22 7.15
CA LEU A 375 9.08 3.55 8.23
C LEU A 375 8.47 4.36 9.36
N LEU A 376 7.56 5.29 9.06
CA LEU A 376 6.93 6.16 10.06
C LEU A 376 5.58 5.62 10.56
N GLY A 377 4.96 4.73 9.78
CA GLY A 377 3.60 4.23 10.06
C GLY A 377 3.56 2.74 10.34
N LEU A 378 3.54 1.94 9.28
CA LEU A 378 3.20 0.51 9.36
C LEU A 378 4.20 -0.34 10.15
N ALA A 379 5.49 0.01 10.15
CA ALA A 379 6.50 -0.73 10.91
C ALA A 379 6.49 -0.35 12.40
N PRO A 380 6.59 0.94 12.81
CA PRO A 380 6.62 1.31 14.21
C PRO A 380 5.23 1.26 14.88
N GLY A 381 4.13 1.46 14.14
CA GLY A 381 2.78 1.54 14.69
C GLY A 381 2.40 0.33 15.56
N PRO A 382 2.37 -0.88 15.00
CA PRO A 382 2.04 -2.08 15.76
C PRO A 382 3.01 -2.36 16.91
N PHE A 383 4.32 -2.13 16.70
CA PHE A 383 5.35 -2.37 17.69
C PHE A 383 5.23 -1.42 18.89
N LEU A 384 5.19 -0.10 18.64
CA LEU A 384 5.09 0.89 19.73
C LEU A 384 3.76 0.78 20.48
N THR A 385 2.68 0.47 19.78
CA THR A 385 1.41 0.18 20.43
C THR A 385 1.47 -1.07 21.31
N GLY A 386 2.19 -2.10 20.87
CA GLY A 386 2.46 -3.29 21.68
C GLY A 386 3.26 -2.97 22.94
N VAL A 387 4.30 -2.12 22.84
CA VAL A 387 5.06 -1.63 23.99
C VAL A 387 4.15 -0.86 24.97
N LEU A 388 3.32 0.04 24.44
CA LEU A 388 2.34 0.76 25.29
C LEU A 388 1.34 -0.21 25.94
N ALA A 389 0.91 -1.23 25.20
CA ALA A 389 -0.03 -2.22 25.71
C ALA A 389 0.55 -3.10 26.83
N ASP A 390 1.85 -3.42 26.77
CA ASP A 390 2.55 -4.16 27.82
C ASP A 390 2.61 -3.36 29.14
N HIS A 391 2.71 -2.03 29.07
CA HIS A 391 2.79 -1.16 30.26
C HIS A 391 1.44 -0.64 30.76
N LEU A 392 0.55 -0.26 29.85
CA LEU A 392 -0.70 0.46 30.16
C LEU A 392 -1.96 -0.35 29.86
N GLY A 393 -1.81 -1.51 29.22
CA GLY A 393 -2.92 -2.28 28.66
C GLY A 393 -3.36 -1.79 27.27
N LEU A 394 -3.91 -2.70 26.47
CA LEU A 394 -4.27 -2.44 25.06
C LEU A 394 -5.38 -1.38 24.92
N ALA A 395 -6.34 -1.33 25.85
CA ALA A 395 -7.41 -0.32 25.82
C ALA A 395 -6.85 1.10 25.98
N THR A 396 -5.95 1.32 26.93
CA THR A 396 -5.30 2.61 27.14
C THR A 396 -4.40 3.00 25.97
N ALA A 397 -3.65 2.03 25.42
CA ALA A 397 -2.86 2.25 24.21
C ALA A 397 -3.76 2.73 23.06
N PHE A 398 -4.95 2.14 22.90
CA PHE A 398 -5.91 2.52 21.86
C PHE A 398 -6.57 3.90 22.08
N GLN A 399 -6.60 4.40 23.32
CA GLN A 399 -7.02 5.78 23.60
C GLN A 399 -5.94 6.80 23.19
N LEU A 400 -4.66 6.43 23.28
CA LEU A 400 -3.54 7.32 22.98
C LEU A 400 -3.21 7.38 21.47
N VAL A 401 -3.31 6.25 20.77
CA VAL A 401 -2.95 6.14 19.33
C VAL A 401 -3.68 7.15 18.44
N PRO A 402 -4.99 7.41 18.57
CA PRO A 402 -5.69 8.39 17.74
C PRO A 402 -5.14 9.82 17.84
N LEU A 403 -4.50 10.18 18.97
CA LEU A 403 -3.91 11.50 19.17
C LEU A 403 -2.79 11.82 18.16
N LEU A 404 -2.15 10.80 17.59
CA LEU A 404 -1.18 10.99 16.50
C LEU A 404 -1.83 11.58 15.25
N SER A 405 -3.14 11.40 15.04
CA SER A 405 -3.86 12.09 13.96
C SER A 405 -3.89 13.61 14.12
N ILE A 406 -3.77 14.13 15.35
CA ILE A 406 -3.63 15.57 15.60
C ILE A 406 -2.26 16.04 15.09
N ALA A 407 -1.21 15.28 15.37
CA ALA A 407 0.13 15.58 14.85
C ALA A 407 0.14 15.53 13.31
N ALA A 408 -0.51 14.52 12.70
CA ALA A 408 -0.69 14.43 11.26
C ALA A 408 -1.44 15.64 10.69
N ALA A 409 -2.53 16.07 11.34
CA ALA A 409 -3.29 17.27 10.97
C ALA A 409 -2.42 18.53 11.04
N GLY A 410 -1.59 18.68 12.07
CA GLY A 410 -0.62 19.78 12.20
C GLY A 410 0.42 19.81 11.06
N VAL A 411 0.91 18.63 10.67
CA VAL A 411 1.84 18.49 9.54
C VAL A 411 1.15 18.83 8.21
N PHE A 412 -0.10 18.40 7.98
CA PHE A 412 -0.85 18.80 6.79
C PHE A 412 -1.22 20.29 6.81
N TRP A 413 -1.49 20.87 7.97
CA TRP A 413 -1.69 22.31 8.09
C TRP A 413 -0.42 23.10 7.73
N TYR A 414 0.75 22.65 8.18
CA TYR A 414 2.03 23.22 7.76
C TYR A 414 2.20 23.12 6.23
N ALA A 415 1.87 21.96 5.64
CA ALA A 415 1.87 21.80 4.18
C ALA A 415 0.91 22.80 3.49
N HIS A 416 -0.29 22.99 4.02
CA HIS A 416 -1.29 23.91 3.47
C HIS A 416 -0.76 25.34 3.35
N ARG A 417 -0.03 25.81 4.38
CA ARG A 417 0.56 27.16 4.39
C ARG A 417 1.66 27.37 3.36
N HIS A 418 2.37 26.32 2.96
CA HIS A 418 3.50 26.41 2.04
C HIS A 418 3.15 25.92 0.62
N TYR A 419 1.98 25.35 0.43
CA TYR A 419 1.60 24.67 -0.82
C TYR A 419 1.62 25.59 -2.04
N GLU A 420 1.07 26.78 -1.95
CA GLU A 420 0.99 27.73 -3.08
C GLU A 420 2.38 28.18 -3.52
N HIS A 421 3.25 28.52 -2.58
CA HIS A 421 4.64 28.86 -2.86
C HIS A 421 5.38 27.69 -3.51
N ASP A 422 5.26 26.48 -2.96
CA ASP A 422 5.91 25.28 -3.49
C ASP A 422 5.38 24.93 -4.90
N ALA A 423 4.08 25.14 -5.16
CA ALA A 423 3.46 24.93 -6.46
C ALA A 423 3.97 25.93 -7.52
N GLN A 424 4.16 27.20 -7.14
CA GLN A 424 4.75 28.22 -8.01
C GLN A 424 6.22 27.87 -8.34
N CYS A 425 7.01 27.46 -7.36
CA CYS A 425 8.37 26.99 -7.56
C CYS A 425 8.45 25.78 -8.50
N ALA A 426 7.54 24.80 -8.33
CA ALA A 426 7.49 23.62 -9.18
C ALA A 426 7.11 23.98 -10.63
N ALA A 427 6.14 24.91 -10.82
CA ALA A 427 5.74 25.41 -12.14
C ALA A 427 6.88 26.18 -12.83
N ALA A 428 7.59 27.04 -12.11
CA ALA A 428 8.74 27.78 -12.63
C ALA A 428 9.88 26.84 -13.06
N ALA A 429 10.18 25.80 -12.26
CA ALA A 429 11.19 24.80 -12.59
C ALA A 429 10.79 23.99 -13.85
N ALA A 430 9.50 23.65 -14.00
CA ALA A 430 9.00 22.96 -15.19
C ALA A 430 9.09 23.84 -16.45
N ALA A 431 8.78 25.14 -16.35
CA ALA A 431 8.89 26.10 -17.44
C ALA A 431 10.37 26.28 -17.88
N ALA A 432 11.29 26.41 -16.93
CA ALA A 432 12.72 26.51 -17.21
C ALA A 432 13.28 25.25 -17.91
N ALA A 433 12.85 24.06 -17.48
CA ALA A 433 13.22 22.79 -18.11
C ALA A 433 12.71 22.66 -19.55
N ASN A 434 11.49 23.13 -19.82
CA ASN A 434 10.91 23.14 -21.17
C ASN A 434 11.60 24.17 -22.08
N GLY A 435 11.92 25.37 -21.58
CA GLY A 435 12.68 26.40 -22.30
C GLY A 435 14.08 25.92 -22.69
N ALA A 436 14.80 25.27 -21.76
CA ALA A 436 16.11 24.68 -22.04
C ALA A 436 16.06 23.58 -23.11
N ARG A 437 14.98 22.78 -23.14
CA ARG A 437 14.76 21.78 -24.21
C ARG A 437 14.49 22.42 -25.56
N ALA A 438 13.66 23.46 -25.61
CA ALA A 438 13.36 24.18 -26.84
C ALA A 438 14.63 24.80 -27.43
N ALA A 439 15.40 25.49 -26.62
CA ALA A 439 16.69 26.06 -27.04
C ALA A 439 17.72 25.02 -27.52
N ALA A 440 17.76 23.84 -26.87
CA ALA A 440 18.64 22.75 -27.30
C ALA A 440 18.19 22.11 -28.63
N MET A 441 16.89 22.12 -28.94
CA MET A 441 16.38 21.65 -30.25
C MET A 441 16.65 22.67 -31.37
N GLU A 442 16.59 23.97 -31.11
CA GLU A 442 16.93 25.02 -32.07
C GLU A 442 18.41 25.03 -32.42
N VAL A 443 19.31 24.64 -31.50
CA VAL A 443 20.77 24.56 -31.76
C VAL A 443 21.13 23.29 -32.57
N GLN A 444 20.23 22.28 -32.61
CA GLN A 444 20.44 21.03 -33.36
C GLN A 444 19.75 21.03 -34.75
N ALA A 445 18.91 22.02 -35.03
CA ALA A 445 18.30 22.26 -36.35
C ALA A 445 19.13 23.24 -37.18
#